data_923d9550494fe812e894f6b9c9693cee
#
_entry.id   923d9550494fe812e894f6b9c9693cee
#
_cell.length_a   1.000
_cell.length_b   1.000
_cell.length_c   1.000
_cell.angle_alpha   90.00
_cell.angle_beta   90.00
_cell.angle_gamma   90.00
#
_symmetry.space_group_name_H-M   'P 1'
#
loop_
_entity.id
_entity.type
_entity.pdbx_description
1 polymer ?
#
loop_
_entity_poly.entity_id
_entity_poly.type
_entity_poly.pdbx_seq_one_letter_code
_entity_poly.pdbx_strand_id
1 'polypeptide(L)'
;MKIELENVLPQEIEKRSFEIITQELGEVSLIPGTEPIVKRCIHTSADFEYAKSLKFSEDAVQRAMDAIRDGAWIVTDTQMGKSGINKKKLAQYGGEVCCFM
;
A
#
# COMPACT_ATOMS: atom_id res chain seq x y z
N MET A 1 -2.52 -26.26 -13.76
CA MET A 1 -2.79 -24.92 -13.24
C MET A 1 -2.53 -24.77 -11.76
N LYS A 2 -3.11 -25.61 -10.91
CA LYS A 2 -2.83 -25.53 -9.47
C LYS A 2 -1.34 -25.73 -9.14
N ILE A 3 -0.69 -26.64 -9.86
CA ILE A 3 0.72 -26.94 -9.65
C ILE A 3 1.60 -25.71 -9.93
N GLU A 4 1.26 -24.95 -10.97
CA GLU A 4 2.00 -23.73 -11.31
C GLU A 4 1.87 -22.66 -10.23
N LEU A 5 0.65 -22.52 -9.68
CA LEU A 5 0.40 -21.57 -8.60
C LEU A 5 1.13 -21.94 -7.31
N GLU A 6 1.23 -23.24 -7.02
CA GLU A 6 1.94 -23.73 -5.83
C GLU A 6 3.43 -23.47 -5.90
N ASN A 7 4.00 -23.37 -7.10
CA ASN A 7 5.42 -23.12 -7.30
C ASN A 7 5.77 -21.66 -7.42
N VAL A 8 4.78 -20.76 -7.38
CA VAL A 8 5.02 -19.32 -7.49
C VAL A 8 5.24 -18.72 -6.11
N LEU A 9 6.36 -18.00 -5.96
CA LEU A 9 6.67 -17.32 -4.70
C LEU A 9 5.67 -16.18 -4.44
N PRO A 10 5.36 -15.87 -3.16
CA PRO A 10 4.45 -14.77 -2.83
C PRO A 10 4.80 -13.44 -3.50
N GLN A 11 6.08 -13.11 -3.58
CA GLN A 11 6.53 -11.89 -4.23
C GLN A 11 6.22 -11.88 -5.73
N GLU A 12 6.29 -13.06 -6.37
CA GLU A 12 5.96 -13.18 -7.78
C GLU A 12 4.47 -13.08 -8.04
N ILE A 13 3.65 -13.61 -7.12
CA ILE A 13 2.19 -13.48 -7.19
C ILE A 13 1.80 -12.01 -7.10
N GLU A 14 2.38 -11.29 -6.15
CA GLU A 14 2.14 -9.87 -5.98
C GLU A 14 2.56 -9.07 -7.21
N LYS A 15 3.75 -9.35 -7.73
CA LYS A 15 4.27 -8.71 -8.94
C LYS A 15 3.35 -8.92 -10.13
N ARG A 16 2.89 -10.16 -10.35
CA ARG A 16 1.94 -10.48 -11.43
C ARG A 16 0.62 -9.76 -11.25
N SER A 17 0.13 -9.70 -10.02
CA SER A 17 -1.10 -8.98 -9.71
C SER A 17 -0.97 -7.50 -10.07
N PHE A 18 0.14 -6.85 -9.71
CA PHE A 18 0.38 -5.46 -10.05
C PHE A 18 0.53 -5.25 -11.57
N GLU A 19 1.13 -6.19 -12.28
CA GLU A 19 1.22 -6.12 -13.74
C GLU A 19 -0.17 -6.20 -14.39
N ILE A 20 -1.01 -7.11 -13.90
CA ILE A 20 -2.39 -7.24 -14.38
C ILE A 20 -3.17 -5.97 -14.09
N ILE A 21 -3.05 -5.42 -12.90
CA ILE A 21 -3.71 -4.17 -12.51
C ILE A 21 -3.27 -3.04 -13.43
N THR A 22 -1.98 -2.95 -13.73
CA THR A 22 -1.44 -1.93 -14.61
C THR A 22 -2.04 -2.05 -16.01
N GLN A 23 -2.16 -3.27 -16.54
CA GLN A 23 -2.78 -3.50 -17.84
C GLN A 23 -4.27 -3.15 -17.84
N GLU A 24 -4.98 -3.54 -16.79
CA GLU A 24 -6.42 -3.27 -16.66
C GLU A 24 -6.72 -1.78 -16.52
N LEU A 25 -5.86 -1.04 -15.83
CA LEU A 25 -6.00 0.42 -15.71
C LEU A 25 -5.75 1.11 -17.04
N GLY A 26 -4.90 0.53 -17.89
CA GLY A 26 -4.62 1.06 -19.20
C GLY A 26 -4.14 2.50 -19.19
N GLU A 27 -4.92 3.39 -19.78
CA GLU A 27 -4.56 4.79 -19.93
C GLU A 27 -4.99 5.68 -18.77
N VAL A 28 -5.49 5.10 -17.68
CA VAL A 28 -5.87 5.91 -16.50
C VAL A 28 -4.62 6.58 -15.95
N SER A 29 -4.67 7.91 -15.91
CA SER A 29 -3.57 8.71 -15.40
C SER A 29 -3.66 8.84 -13.89
N LEU A 30 -2.60 8.39 -13.20
CA LEU A 30 -2.49 8.53 -11.75
C LEU A 30 -1.51 9.65 -11.43
N ILE A 31 -1.72 10.31 -10.29
CA ILE A 31 -0.79 11.34 -9.83
C ILE A 31 0.57 10.68 -9.56
N PRO A 32 1.68 11.24 -10.08
CA PRO A 32 3.00 10.67 -9.83
C PRO A 32 3.29 10.47 -8.34
N GLY A 33 3.82 9.30 -7.98
CA GLY A 33 4.13 8.94 -6.61
C GLY A 33 2.99 8.24 -5.88
N THR A 34 1.75 8.32 -6.36
CA THR A 34 0.59 7.66 -5.72
C THR A 34 0.32 6.27 -6.28
N GLU A 35 0.93 5.93 -7.41
CA GLU A 35 0.67 4.67 -8.12
C GLU A 35 0.81 3.43 -7.24
N PRO A 36 1.89 3.28 -6.44
CA PRO A 36 2.03 2.09 -5.60
C PRO A 36 0.90 1.95 -4.59
N ILE A 37 0.43 3.06 -4.04
CA ILE A 37 -0.65 3.08 -3.04
C ILE A 37 -1.97 2.69 -3.67
N VAL A 38 -2.31 3.29 -4.82
CA VAL A 38 -3.54 2.99 -5.55
C VAL A 38 -3.56 1.51 -5.98
N LYS A 39 -2.47 1.03 -6.56
CA LYS A 39 -2.37 -0.35 -6.99
C LYS A 39 -2.45 -1.33 -5.83
N ARG A 40 -1.89 -0.98 -4.68
CA ARG A 40 -2.01 -1.81 -3.47
C ARG A 40 -3.45 -1.91 -3.00
N CYS A 41 -4.19 -0.82 -3.01
CA CYS A 41 -5.62 -0.83 -2.65
C CYS A 41 -6.42 -1.70 -3.62
N ILE A 42 -6.15 -1.62 -4.91
CA ILE A 42 -6.81 -2.44 -5.92
C ILE A 42 -6.45 -3.93 -5.73
N HIS A 43 -5.17 -4.21 -5.48
CA HIS A 43 -4.70 -5.59 -5.23
C HIS A 43 -5.44 -6.24 -4.06
N THR A 44 -5.62 -5.49 -2.98
CA THR A 44 -6.26 -6.00 -1.76
C THR A 44 -7.76 -6.19 -1.92
N SER A 45 -8.43 -5.27 -2.61
CA SER A 45 -9.89 -5.22 -2.69
C SER A 45 -10.46 -5.75 -4.00
N ALA A 46 -9.64 -5.88 -5.03
CA ALA A 46 -10.05 -6.16 -6.42
C ALA A 46 -11.00 -5.10 -6.98
N ASP A 47 -11.00 -3.89 -6.40
CA ASP A 47 -11.90 -2.80 -6.79
C ASP A 47 -11.11 -1.71 -7.53
N PHE A 48 -11.30 -1.64 -8.85
CA PHE A 48 -10.61 -0.68 -9.72
C PHE A 48 -11.11 0.76 -9.54
N GLU A 49 -12.24 0.95 -8.87
CA GLU A 49 -12.75 2.29 -8.57
C GLU A 49 -11.78 3.12 -7.72
N TYR A 50 -10.89 2.46 -6.97
CA TYR A 50 -9.86 3.18 -6.20
C TYR A 50 -8.98 4.07 -7.07
N ALA A 51 -8.81 3.74 -8.34
CA ALA A 51 -8.05 4.60 -9.24
C ALA A 51 -8.72 5.97 -9.44
N LYS A 52 -10.03 6.04 -9.27
CA LYS A 52 -10.82 7.28 -9.42
C LYS A 52 -11.20 7.90 -8.08
N SER A 53 -11.47 7.08 -7.08
CA SER A 53 -12.01 7.54 -5.80
C SER A 53 -10.96 8.00 -4.80
N LEU A 54 -9.75 7.45 -4.85
CA LEU A 54 -8.68 7.88 -3.97
C LEU A 54 -8.21 9.28 -4.33
N LYS A 55 -8.14 10.12 -3.33
CA LYS A 55 -7.71 11.51 -3.49
C LYS A 55 -6.54 11.79 -2.57
N PHE A 56 -5.59 12.54 -3.07
CA PHE A 56 -4.39 12.88 -2.33
C PHE A 56 -4.21 14.39 -2.33
N SER A 57 -3.82 14.94 -1.19
CA SER A 57 -3.39 16.33 -1.13
C SER A 57 -2.03 16.46 -1.84
N GLU A 58 -1.65 17.69 -2.16
CA GLU A 58 -0.37 17.96 -2.81
C GLU A 58 0.78 17.39 -1.98
N ASP A 59 1.65 16.61 -2.63
CA ASP A 59 2.82 15.98 -2.01
C ASP A 59 2.50 15.07 -0.81
N ALA A 60 1.26 14.55 -0.72
CA ALA A 60 0.84 13.74 0.42
C ALA A 60 1.75 12.53 0.66
N VAL A 61 2.10 11.79 -0.40
CA VAL A 61 2.94 10.59 -0.29
C VAL A 61 4.34 10.98 0.18
N GLN A 62 4.93 12.01 -0.41
CA GLN A 62 6.27 12.45 -0.04
C GLN A 62 6.30 12.97 1.39
N ARG A 63 5.30 13.73 1.80
CA ARG A 63 5.19 14.23 3.17
C ARG A 63 5.04 13.09 4.17
N ALA A 64 4.24 12.07 3.83
CA ALA A 64 4.08 10.90 4.69
C ALA A 64 5.39 10.12 4.82
N MET A 65 6.11 9.92 3.73
CA MET A 65 7.40 9.24 3.74
C MET A 65 8.42 10.01 4.60
N ASP A 66 8.48 11.33 4.44
CA ASP A 66 9.39 12.17 5.21
C ASP A 66 9.05 12.14 6.70
N ALA A 67 7.77 12.20 7.05
CA ALA A 67 7.33 12.11 8.44
C ALA A 67 7.73 10.77 9.07
N ILE A 68 7.55 9.67 8.35
CA ILE A 68 7.94 8.34 8.84
C ILE A 68 9.45 8.26 9.05
N ARG A 69 10.23 8.79 8.12
CA ARG A 69 11.70 8.83 8.25
C ARG A 69 12.16 9.67 9.44
N ASP A 70 11.39 10.68 9.79
CA ASP A 70 11.68 11.54 10.96
C ASP A 70 11.18 10.97 12.27
N GLY A 71 10.65 9.74 12.26
CA GLY A 71 10.24 9.04 13.47
C GLY A 71 8.81 9.31 13.90
N ALA A 72 7.93 9.70 12.98
CA ALA A 72 6.53 9.90 13.30
C ALA A 72 5.86 8.61 13.76
N TRP A 73 4.94 8.75 14.71
CA TRP A 73 4.13 7.64 15.18
C TRP A 73 2.92 7.46 14.25
N ILE A 74 2.50 6.22 14.10
CA ILE A 74 1.29 5.89 13.35
C ILE A 74 0.19 5.58 14.37
N VAL A 75 -0.96 6.21 14.20
CA VAL A 75 -2.11 6.02 15.07
C VAL A 75 -3.21 5.34 14.27
N THR A 76 -3.72 4.25 14.80
CA THR A 76 -4.84 3.55 14.18
C THR A 76 -6.05 3.57 15.12
N ASP A 77 -7.24 3.45 14.55
CA ASP A 77 -8.48 3.34 15.31
C ASP A 77 -8.93 1.88 15.48
N THR A 78 -8.24 0.94 14.85
CA THR A 78 -8.53 -0.49 14.97
C THR A 78 -7.28 -1.29 15.30
N GLN A 79 -7.47 -2.41 16.00
CA GLN A 79 -6.37 -3.34 16.27
C GLN A 79 -5.89 -4.03 14.99
N MET A 80 -6.80 -4.28 14.05
CA MET A 80 -6.45 -4.85 12.76
C MET A 80 -5.50 -3.92 11.99
N GLY A 81 -5.78 -2.62 11.97
CA GLY A 81 -4.91 -1.64 11.35
C GLY A 81 -3.53 -1.64 12.00
N LYS A 82 -3.47 -1.64 13.33
CA LYS A 82 -2.22 -1.71 14.07
C LYS A 82 -1.42 -2.97 13.73
N SER A 83 -2.10 -4.11 13.66
CA SER A 83 -1.45 -5.39 13.34
C SER A 83 -0.88 -5.43 11.93
N GLY A 84 -1.47 -4.69 10.99
CA GLY A 84 -1.01 -4.62 9.61
C GLY A 84 0.23 -3.77 9.39
N ILE A 85 0.61 -2.97 10.36
CA ILE A 85 1.78 -2.10 10.23
C ILE A 85 3.07 -2.91 10.47
N ASN A 86 4.07 -2.69 9.64
CA ASN A 86 5.41 -3.29 9.83
C ASN A 86 6.14 -2.54 10.94
N LYS A 87 5.96 -2.98 12.17
CA LYS A 87 6.49 -2.32 13.37
C LYS A 87 8.00 -2.32 13.43
N LYS A 88 8.61 -3.42 12.98
CA LYS A 88 10.06 -3.55 12.97
C LYS A 88 10.71 -2.53 12.05
N LYS A 89 10.14 -2.34 10.87
CA LYS A 89 10.63 -1.36 9.91
C LYS A 89 10.39 0.07 10.40
N LEU A 90 9.23 0.32 10.98
CA LEU A 90 8.89 1.62 11.53
C LEU A 90 9.83 1.99 12.68
N ALA A 91 10.19 1.03 13.53
CA ALA A 91 11.11 1.25 14.66
C ALA A 91 12.51 1.65 14.20
N GLN A 92 12.92 1.24 12.99
CA GLN A 92 14.21 1.66 12.43
C GLN A 92 14.31 3.17 12.25
N TYR A 93 13.18 3.85 12.11
CA TYR A 93 13.09 5.31 11.99
C TYR A 93 12.71 5.99 13.30
N GLY A 94 12.60 5.22 14.38
CA GLY A 94 12.24 5.76 15.69
C GLY A 94 10.74 5.89 15.93
N GLY A 95 9.92 5.41 15.00
CA GLY A 95 8.47 5.49 15.13
C GLY A 95 7.86 4.32 15.89
N GLU A 96 6.64 4.50 16.33
CA GLU A 96 5.83 3.46 16.94
C GLU A 96 4.41 3.53 16.38
N VAL A 97 3.65 2.46 16.57
CA VAL A 97 2.24 2.43 16.22
C VAL A 97 1.41 2.26 17.48
N CYS A 98 0.34 3.01 17.59
CA CYS A 98 -0.61 2.90 18.70
C CYS A 98 -2.04 2.87 18.17
N CYS A 99 -2.94 2.28 18.97
CA CYS A 99 -4.34 2.15 18.62
C CYS A 99 -5.19 2.80 19.70
N PHE A 100 -6.12 3.66 19.28
CA PHE A 100 -7.06 4.33 20.18
C PHE A 100 -8.40 3.63 20.18
N MET A 101 -8.42 2.40 20.63
CA MET A 101 -9.66 1.64 20.81
C MET A 101 -9.83 1.24 22.26
#